data_5d7c40256d06e5bbd76702240e470a90
#
_entry.id   5d7c40256d06e5bbd76702240e470a90
#
_cell.length_a   1.000
_cell.length_b   1.000
_cell.length_c   1.000
_cell.angle_alpha   90.00
_cell.angle_beta   90.00
_cell.angle_gamma   90.00
#
_symmetry.space_group_name_H-M   'P 1'
#
loop_
_entity.id
_entity.type
_entity.pdbx_description
1 polymer ?
#
loop_
_entity_poly.entity_id
_entity_poly.type
_entity_poly.pdbx_seq_one_letter_code
_entity_poly.pdbx_strand_id
1 'polypeptide(L)'
;MDNRSGKGLSFVRRIYLPRMIGLGIGLFSVAAAVAPLSPPTWAWLLLLFNGLLWPHVAYQWARRSIAPYQAEQRNLLLDSLMGGFWTAAMHFNPLPCVTVLSMMTMNNVAAGGKRLVMRGLVAQLVGMLLASALLGTGLQLNATPLQIYACLPMLTLYPLALGWVCYRLAIKLAEHKRRLRDLSLTDSLTGLLNHGAWKDLLLLRFQACQNLQMPSVIALIDIDHFKTINDTFGHVVGDCVLRKMSDELRRNLRAGDLAGRYGGDEFCVILPDTSESEARQAMERLRERIVCYRDPQLPHLKISLSIGMSAFRADLQSPEHWLEKADKALYCAKRRGRDQVNFEHDETTALQPVSQAEYPR
;
A
#
# COMPACT_ATOMS: atom_id res chain seq x y z
N MET A 1 -20.42 -20.44 5.26
CA MET A 1 -20.36 -19.85 6.62
C MET A 1 -19.76 -18.45 6.51
N ASP A 2 -20.55 -17.47 6.86
CA ASP A 2 -20.40 -16.09 6.42
C ASP A 2 -19.21 -15.36 7.10
N ASN A 3 -18.18 -15.06 6.32
CA ASN A 3 -16.97 -14.30 6.73
C ASN A 3 -17.29 -12.83 7.13
N ARG A 4 -18.55 -12.42 7.09
CA ARG A 4 -19.05 -11.08 7.46
C ARG A 4 -19.09 -10.86 8.98
N SER A 5 -19.29 -11.92 9.77
CA SER A 5 -19.33 -11.83 11.23
C SER A 5 -17.97 -11.49 11.85
N GLY A 6 -16.89 -12.02 11.32
CA GLY A 6 -15.52 -11.74 11.81
C GLY A 6 -15.06 -10.29 11.63
N LYS A 7 -15.42 -9.67 10.49
CA LYS A 7 -15.08 -8.24 10.23
C LYS A 7 -15.88 -7.31 11.13
N GLY A 8 -17.15 -7.62 11.41
CA GLY A 8 -18.01 -6.84 12.30
C GLY A 8 -17.50 -6.85 13.75
N LEU A 9 -17.11 -8.01 14.28
CA LEU A 9 -16.56 -8.15 15.63
C LEU A 9 -15.23 -7.41 15.81
N SER A 10 -14.35 -7.45 14.79
CA SER A 10 -13.10 -6.68 14.80
C SER A 10 -13.35 -5.18 14.89
N PHE A 11 -14.38 -4.68 14.17
CA PHE A 11 -14.80 -3.29 14.22
C PHE A 11 -15.30 -2.89 15.62
N VAL A 12 -16.21 -3.67 16.22
CA VAL A 12 -16.75 -3.45 17.57
C VAL A 12 -15.63 -3.38 18.62
N ARG A 13 -14.67 -4.32 18.57
CA ARG A 13 -13.51 -4.31 19.48
C ARG A 13 -12.64 -3.07 19.32
N ARG A 14 -12.49 -2.56 18.10
CA ARG A 14 -11.67 -1.38 17.80
C ARG A 14 -12.29 -0.09 18.32
N ILE A 15 -13.61 0.05 18.25
CA ILE A 15 -14.34 1.26 18.72
C ILE A 15 -14.47 1.29 20.25
N TYR A 16 -14.43 0.13 20.91
CA TYR A 16 -14.68 0.01 22.36
C TYR A 16 -13.72 0.89 23.20
N LEU A 17 -12.41 0.77 23.00
CA LEU A 17 -11.42 1.51 23.81
C LEU A 17 -11.50 3.03 23.60
N PRO A 18 -11.51 3.58 22.37
CA PRO A 18 -11.71 5.01 22.15
C PRO A 18 -13.03 5.53 22.74
N ARG A 19 -14.14 4.77 22.64
CA ARG A 19 -15.41 5.14 23.26
C ARG A 19 -15.30 5.21 24.78
N MET A 20 -14.72 4.20 25.41
CA MET A 20 -14.55 4.15 26.87
C MET A 20 -13.72 5.35 27.37
N ILE A 21 -12.60 5.64 26.72
CA ILE A 21 -11.75 6.78 27.05
C ILE A 21 -12.50 8.11 26.81
N GLY A 22 -13.10 8.27 25.65
CA GLY A 22 -13.77 9.51 25.26
C GLY A 22 -14.95 9.84 26.15
N LEU A 23 -15.86 8.90 26.39
CA LEU A 23 -17.02 9.10 27.26
C LEU A 23 -16.62 9.24 28.73
N GLY A 24 -15.62 8.46 29.20
CA GLY A 24 -15.09 8.56 30.55
C GLY A 24 -14.44 9.92 30.87
N ILE A 25 -13.61 10.43 29.95
CA ILE A 25 -13.00 11.77 30.09
C ILE A 25 -14.07 12.85 29.86
N GLY A 26 -14.99 12.66 28.91
CA GLY A 26 -16.08 13.57 28.63
C GLY A 26 -17.02 13.78 29.82
N LEU A 27 -17.18 12.74 30.67
CA LEU A 27 -17.93 12.82 31.93
C LEU A 27 -17.47 13.99 32.79
N PHE A 28 -16.17 14.20 32.97
CA PHE A 28 -15.60 15.25 33.79
C PHE A 28 -15.87 16.63 33.16
N SER A 29 -15.73 16.77 31.86
CA SER A 29 -16.00 18.02 31.16
C SER A 29 -17.48 18.44 31.27
N VAL A 30 -18.39 17.48 31.05
CA VAL A 30 -19.83 17.69 31.17
C VAL A 30 -20.22 17.99 32.62
N ALA A 31 -19.71 17.18 33.59
CA ALA A 31 -19.98 17.37 35.00
C ALA A 31 -19.58 18.76 35.49
N ALA A 32 -18.37 19.24 35.12
CA ALA A 32 -17.90 20.57 35.48
C ALA A 32 -18.76 21.71 34.88
N ALA A 33 -19.33 21.46 33.68
CA ALA A 33 -20.19 22.47 33.03
C ALA A 33 -21.62 22.49 33.59
N VAL A 34 -22.15 21.32 33.96
CA VAL A 34 -23.55 21.18 34.43
C VAL A 34 -23.70 21.44 35.93
N ALA A 35 -22.66 21.20 36.76
CA ALA A 35 -22.71 21.34 38.20
C ALA A 35 -23.21 22.75 38.68
N PRO A 36 -22.73 23.86 38.11
CA PRO A 36 -23.23 25.19 38.52
C PRO A 36 -24.70 25.45 38.20
N LEU A 37 -25.29 24.65 37.28
CA LEU A 37 -26.67 24.80 36.83
C LEU A 37 -27.68 24.07 37.70
N SER A 38 -27.22 23.38 38.77
CA SER A 38 -28.05 22.63 39.71
C SER A 38 -29.05 21.68 39.01
N PRO A 39 -28.59 20.76 38.12
CA PRO A 39 -29.47 19.91 37.36
C PRO A 39 -30.24 18.93 38.28
N PRO A 40 -31.39 18.40 37.83
CA PRO A 40 -32.13 17.39 38.57
C PRO A 40 -31.32 16.10 38.76
N THR A 41 -31.58 15.34 39.83
CA THR A 41 -30.85 14.14 40.19
C THR A 41 -30.79 13.10 39.07
N TRP A 42 -31.87 12.95 38.27
CA TRP A 42 -31.87 12.04 37.14
C TRP A 42 -30.83 12.37 36.06
N ALA A 43 -30.53 13.67 35.87
CA ALA A 43 -29.51 14.09 34.92
C ALA A 43 -28.09 13.62 35.37
N TRP A 44 -27.77 13.67 36.67
CA TRP A 44 -26.55 13.11 37.21
C TRP A 44 -26.46 11.60 37.01
N LEU A 45 -27.56 10.88 37.27
CA LEU A 45 -27.61 9.43 37.04
C LEU A 45 -27.40 9.08 35.56
N LEU A 46 -28.03 9.84 34.66
CA LEU A 46 -27.86 9.69 33.22
C LEU A 46 -26.43 9.95 32.78
N LEU A 47 -25.77 10.98 33.32
CA LEU A 47 -24.40 11.33 33.02
C LEU A 47 -23.43 10.23 33.46
N LEU A 48 -23.58 9.72 34.68
CA LEU A 48 -22.79 8.59 35.19
C LEU A 48 -23.00 7.32 34.35
N PHE A 49 -24.25 7.02 34.03
CA PHE A 49 -24.57 5.90 33.15
C PHE A 49 -23.89 6.05 31.77
N ASN A 50 -24.01 7.22 31.14
CA ASN A 50 -23.47 7.47 29.81
C ASN A 50 -21.92 7.43 29.79
N GLY A 51 -21.25 7.99 30.82
CA GLY A 51 -19.79 8.02 30.88
C GLY A 51 -19.14 6.71 31.28
N LEU A 52 -19.74 5.95 32.21
CA LEU A 52 -19.12 4.78 32.82
C LEU A 52 -19.73 3.43 32.35
N LEU A 53 -21.06 3.32 32.25
CA LEU A 53 -21.73 2.05 31.99
C LEU A 53 -22.04 1.84 30.51
N TRP A 54 -22.48 2.88 29.83
CA TRP A 54 -22.89 2.79 28.43
C TRP A 54 -21.81 2.24 27.47
N PRO A 55 -20.50 2.58 27.57
CA PRO A 55 -19.50 1.99 26.73
C PRO A 55 -19.48 0.44 26.78
N HIS A 56 -19.65 -0.10 27.96
CA HIS A 56 -19.67 -1.55 28.18
C HIS A 56 -20.96 -2.20 27.66
N VAL A 57 -22.11 -1.56 27.92
CA VAL A 57 -23.41 -2.00 27.42
C VAL A 57 -23.44 -2.01 25.89
N ALA A 58 -23.02 -0.92 25.26
CA ALA A 58 -22.93 -0.78 23.81
C ALA A 58 -22.02 -1.85 23.17
N TYR A 59 -20.86 -2.10 23.79
CA TYR A 59 -19.95 -3.15 23.37
C TYR A 59 -20.60 -4.55 23.42
N GLN A 60 -21.22 -4.90 24.56
CA GLN A 60 -21.87 -6.22 24.72
C GLN A 60 -23.06 -6.38 23.78
N TRP A 61 -23.85 -5.33 23.59
CA TRP A 61 -24.97 -5.33 22.65
C TRP A 61 -24.50 -5.57 21.20
N ALA A 62 -23.53 -4.78 20.73
CA ALA A 62 -23.00 -4.95 19.39
C ALA A 62 -22.32 -6.33 19.19
N ARG A 63 -21.58 -6.80 20.20
CA ARG A 63 -20.92 -8.13 20.16
C ARG A 63 -21.91 -9.28 20.01
N ARG A 64 -23.08 -9.21 20.67
CA ARG A 64 -24.14 -10.25 20.65
C ARG A 64 -25.10 -10.12 19.46
N SER A 65 -25.01 -9.03 18.69
CA SER A 65 -25.90 -8.80 17.55
C SER A 65 -25.57 -9.74 16.39
N ILE A 66 -26.60 -10.12 15.62
CA ILE A 66 -26.47 -10.85 14.34
C ILE A 66 -25.67 -10.04 13.31
N ALA A 67 -25.77 -8.70 13.37
CA ALA A 67 -25.06 -7.77 12.50
C ALA A 67 -24.20 -6.78 13.33
N PRO A 68 -23.03 -7.20 13.87
CA PRO A 68 -22.25 -6.40 14.81
C PRO A 68 -21.82 -5.04 14.27
N TYR A 69 -21.49 -4.94 13.00
CA TYR A 69 -21.11 -3.68 12.34
C TYR A 69 -22.26 -2.65 12.35
N GLN A 70 -23.49 -3.09 11.99
CA GLN A 70 -24.65 -2.20 11.96
C GLN A 70 -25.09 -1.81 13.37
N ALA A 71 -25.03 -2.74 14.32
CA ALA A 71 -25.34 -2.46 15.73
C ALA A 71 -24.39 -1.39 16.28
N GLU A 72 -23.09 -1.49 15.96
CA GLU A 72 -22.11 -0.51 16.40
C GLU A 72 -22.31 0.87 15.76
N GLN A 73 -22.72 0.94 14.50
CA GLN A 73 -23.11 2.22 13.88
C GLN A 73 -24.32 2.86 14.57
N ARG A 74 -25.32 2.06 15.01
CA ARG A 74 -26.46 2.57 15.79
C ARG A 74 -26.00 3.10 17.15
N ASN A 75 -25.08 2.40 17.82
CA ASN A 75 -24.52 2.84 19.08
C ASN A 75 -23.80 4.20 18.92
N LEU A 76 -23.05 4.41 17.84
CA LEU A 76 -22.37 5.69 17.54
C LEU A 76 -23.38 6.83 17.27
N LEU A 77 -24.55 6.52 16.70
CA LEU A 77 -25.62 7.50 16.56
C LEU A 77 -26.27 7.85 17.91
N LEU A 78 -26.42 6.88 18.81
CA LEU A 78 -26.86 7.12 20.18
C LEU A 78 -25.82 7.95 20.95
N ASP A 79 -24.53 7.69 20.80
CA ASP A 79 -23.47 8.52 21.35
C ASP A 79 -23.59 9.97 20.85
N SER A 80 -23.83 10.16 19.55
CA SER A 80 -24.02 11.48 18.94
C SER A 80 -25.26 12.20 19.48
N LEU A 81 -26.38 11.48 19.67
CA LEU A 81 -27.59 12.01 20.26
C LEU A 81 -27.34 12.48 21.71
N MET A 82 -26.65 11.66 22.49
CA MET A 82 -26.29 12.02 23.88
C MET A 82 -25.29 13.18 23.92
N GLY A 83 -24.34 13.25 22.96
CA GLY A 83 -23.45 14.40 22.82
C GLY A 83 -24.21 15.73 22.59
N GLY A 84 -25.21 15.69 21.69
CA GLY A 84 -26.12 16.81 21.48
C GLY A 84 -26.94 17.15 22.72
N PHE A 85 -27.48 16.15 23.41
CA PHE A 85 -28.22 16.33 24.65
C PHE A 85 -27.40 17.08 25.71
N TRP A 86 -26.16 16.61 25.95
CA TRP A 86 -25.28 17.28 26.93
C TRP A 86 -24.88 18.70 26.50
N THR A 87 -24.76 18.98 25.20
CA THR A 87 -24.49 20.32 24.68
C THR A 87 -25.55 21.33 25.12
N ALA A 88 -26.82 20.99 24.97
CA ALA A 88 -27.91 21.87 25.43
C ALA A 88 -28.02 21.88 26.97
N ALA A 89 -27.83 20.75 27.65
CA ALA A 89 -27.79 20.64 29.09
C ALA A 89 -26.68 21.50 29.75
N MET A 90 -25.58 21.77 29.05
CA MET A 90 -24.51 22.70 29.46
C MET A 90 -24.79 24.17 29.10
N HIS A 91 -26.02 24.50 28.72
CA HIS A 91 -26.42 25.83 28.25
C HIS A 91 -25.51 26.39 27.15
N PHE A 92 -25.09 25.48 26.20
CA PHE A 92 -24.24 25.81 25.06
C PHE A 92 -22.89 26.44 25.45
N ASN A 93 -22.31 26.08 26.60
CA ASN A 93 -21.00 26.58 27.02
C ASN A 93 -19.95 26.20 25.94
N PRO A 94 -19.27 27.18 25.30
CA PRO A 94 -18.52 26.96 24.06
C PRO A 94 -17.46 25.87 24.16
N LEU A 95 -16.62 25.90 25.20
CA LEU A 95 -15.48 24.99 25.30
C LEU A 95 -15.89 23.52 25.53
N PRO A 96 -16.71 23.18 26.57
CA PRO A 96 -17.18 21.79 26.73
C PRO A 96 -18.04 21.32 25.55
N CYS A 97 -18.84 22.16 24.94
CA CYS A 97 -19.66 21.81 23.79
C CYS A 97 -18.82 21.43 22.58
N VAL A 98 -17.82 22.24 22.21
CA VAL A 98 -16.92 21.96 21.10
C VAL A 98 -16.14 20.64 21.34
N THR A 99 -15.68 20.41 22.58
CA THR A 99 -14.94 19.16 22.87
C THR A 99 -15.83 17.92 22.70
N VAL A 100 -17.04 17.92 23.22
CA VAL A 100 -18.00 16.81 23.12
C VAL A 100 -18.42 16.57 21.66
N LEU A 101 -18.86 17.63 20.96
CA LEU A 101 -19.31 17.51 19.57
C LEU A 101 -18.20 17.08 18.62
N SER A 102 -16.98 17.62 18.81
CA SER A 102 -15.80 17.20 18.03
C SER A 102 -15.49 15.73 18.23
N MET A 103 -15.48 15.24 19.46
CA MET A 103 -15.25 13.83 19.77
C MET A 103 -16.26 12.92 19.06
N MET A 104 -17.55 13.21 19.16
CA MET A 104 -18.60 12.43 18.51
C MET A 104 -18.44 12.44 16.98
N THR A 105 -18.13 13.59 16.42
CA THR A 105 -17.92 13.75 14.98
C THR A 105 -16.69 12.99 14.52
N MET A 106 -15.57 13.06 15.23
CA MET A 106 -14.35 12.31 14.92
C MET A 106 -14.58 10.79 14.97
N ASN A 107 -15.33 10.29 15.96
CA ASN A 107 -15.73 8.89 16.02
C ASN A 107 -16.56 8.48 14.79
N ASN A 108 -17.50 9.28 14.37
CA ASN A 108 -18.32 9.02 13.20
C ASN A 108 -17.50 9.03 11.89
N VAL A 109 -16.52 9.95 11.77
CA VAL A 109 -15.57 9.97 10.64
C VAL A 109 -14.78 8.65 10.58
N ALA A 110 -14.18 8.28 11.71
CA ALA A 110 -13.33 7.09 11.81
C ALA A 110 -14.09 5.76 11.58
N ALA A 111 -15.39 5.74 11.93
CA ALA A 111 -16.22 4.55 11.90
C ALA A 111 -17.01 4.33 10.60
N GLY A 112 -17.44 5.39 9.92
CA GLY A 112 -18.37 5.27 8.79
C GLY A 112 -18.28 6.38 7.75
N GLY A 113 -17.27 7.26 7.85
CA GLY A 113 -17.01 8.34 6.90
C GLY A 113 -18.20 9.32 6.76
N LYS A 114 -18.28 9.98 5.61
CA LYS A 114 -19.23 11.07 5.37
C LYS A 114 -20.70 10.74 5.70
N ARG A 115 -21.16 9.52 5.37
CA ARG A 115 -22.57 9.14 5.60
C ARG A 115 -22.91 9.05 7.09
N LEU A 116 -22.00 8.49 7.90
CA LEU A 116 -22.25 8.37 9.35
C LEU A 116 -22.13 9.71 10.04
N VAL A 117 -21.22 10.59 9.59
CA VAL A 117 -21.10 11.96 10.09
C VAL A 117 -22.41 12.74 9.90
N MET A 118 -22.99 12.73 8.70
CA MET A 118 -24.25 13.44 8.43
C MET A 118 -25.41 12.95 9.32
N ARG A 119 -25.53 11.62 9.50
CA ARG A 119 -26.52 11.05 10.42
C ARG A 119 -26.22 11.41 11.88
N GLY A 120 -24.94 11.43 12.26
CA GLY A 120 -24.50 11.83 13.60
C GLY A 120 -24.81 13.29 13.90
N LEU A 121 -24.60 14.21 12.94
CA LEU A 121 -24.98 15.63 13.09
C LEU A 121 -26.50 15.80 13.29
N VAL A 122 -27.31 15.07 12.54
CA VAL A 122 -28.77 15.05 12.76
C VAL A 122 -29.12 14.53 14.15
N ALA A 123 -28.47 13.44 14.59
CA ALA A 123 -28.68 12.88 15.93
C ALA A 123 -28.28 13.90 17.04
N GLN A 124 -27.17 14.64 16.85
CA GLN A 124 -26.75 15.71 17.76
C GLN A 124 -27.84 16.83 17.85
N LEU A 125 -28.36 17.27 16.70
CA LEU A 125 -29.41 18.26 16.67
C LEU A 125 -30.68 17.77 17.40
N VAL A 126 -31.08 16.52 17.16
CA VAL A 126 -32.23 15.93 17.89
C VAL A 126 -31.96 15.88 19.39
N GLY A 127 -30.75 15.47 19.79
CA GLY A 127 -30.34 15.47 21.20
C GLY A 127 -30.39 16.85 21.85
N MET A 128 -29.94 17.91 21.15
CA MET A 128 -30.03 19.30 21.60
C MET A 128 -31.48 19.74 21.81
N LEU A 129 -32.36 19.44 20.84
CA LEU A 129 -33.78 19.78 20.94
C LEU A 129 -34.47 19.06 22.11
N LEU A 130 -34.17 17.79 22.32
CA LEU A 130 -34.70 17.01 23.44
C LEU A 130 -34.26 17.57 24.78
N ALA A 131 -32.98 17.89 24.97
CA ALA A 131 -32.49 18.47 26.22
C ALA A 131 -33.07 19.88 26.46
N SER A 132 -33.17 20.70 25.41
CA SER A 132 -33.80 22.03 25.51
C SER A 132 -35.26 21.97 25.93
N ALA A 133 -36.00 20.97 25.46
CA ALA A 133 -37.40 20.77 25.85
C ALA A 133 -37.54 20.26 27.30
N LEU A 134 -36.60 19.44 27.80
CA LEU A 134 -36.66 18.84 29.13
C LEU A 134 -36.06 19.70 30.24
N LEU A 135 -34.97 20.40 29.94
CA LEU A 135 -34.17 21.18 30.92
C LEU A 135 -34.31 22.70 30.75
N GLY A 136 -34.99 23.14 29.70
CA GLY A 136 -35.04 24.53 29.31
C GLY A 136 -33.81 24.94 28.47
N THR A 137 -33.85 26.18 27.99
CA THR A 137 -32.78 26.79 27.19
C THR A 137 -32.07 27.87 27.98
N GLY A 138 -30.76 27.88 27.94
CA GLY A 138 -29.90 28.91 28.50
C GLY A 138 -28.65 29.08 27.65
N LEU A 139 -28.01 30.24 27.79
CA LEU A 139 -26.72 30.52 27.14
C LEU A 139 -25.70 30.88 28.22
N GLN A 140 -24.64 30.09 28.32
CA GLN A 140 -23.52 30.33 29.24
C GLN A 140 -22.24 30.51 28.40
N LEU A 141 -21.95 31.76 28.05
CA LEU A 141 -20.82 32.06 27.14
C LEU A 141 -19.46 32.04 27.82
N ASN A 142 -19.41 32.24 29.13
CA ASN A 142 -18.16 32.32 29.90
C ASN A 142 -17.84 30.96 30.54
N ALA A 143 -16.68 30.40 30.22
CA ALA A 143 -16.18 29.20 30.88
C ALA A 143 -15.41 29.56 32.17
N THR A 144 -15.66 28.85 33.26
CA THR A 144 -14.90 28.98 34.51
C THR A 144 -13.55 28.26 34.38
N PRO A 145 -12.53 28.62 35.21
CA PRO A 145 -11.26 27.91 35.20
C PRO A 145 -11.40 26.38 35.40
N LEU A 146 -12.32 25.95 36.27
CA LEU A 146 -12.61 24.54 36.49
C LEU A 146 -13.10 23.85 35.21
N GLN A 147 -13.99 24.48 34.45
CA GLN A 147 -14.50 23.96 33.16
C GLN A 147 -13.39 23.87 32.11
N ILE A 148 -12.48 24.85 32.06
CA ILE A 148 -11.33 24.85 31.17
C ILE A 148 -10.42 23.67 31.52
N TYR A 149 -10.00 23.49 32.76
CA TYR A 149 -9.16 22.40 33.20
C TYR A 149 -9.80 21.02 32.97
N ALA A 150 -11.10 20.88 33.20
CA ALA A 150 -11.84 19.66 32.97
C ALA A 150 -11.91 19.25 31.48
N CYS A 151 -11.79 20.20 30.55
CA CYS A 151 -11.78 19.95 29.11
C CYS A 151 -10.37 19.56 28.59
N LEU A 152 -9.27 19.91 29.29
CA LEU A 152 -7.91 19.64 28.81
C LEU A 152 -7.62 18.16 28.53
N PRO A 153 -8.02 17.20 29.40
CA PRO A 153 -7.81 15.77 29.10
C PRO A 153 -8.51 15.33 27.82
N MET A 154 -9.69 15.88 27.53
CA MET A 154 -10.44 15.57 26.31
C MET A 154 -9.77 16.13 25.06
N LEU A 155 -9.21 17.34 25.15
CA LEU A 155 -8.48 17.99 24.05
C LEU A 155 -7.12 17.35 23.76
N THR A 156 -6.51 16.69 24.75
CA THR A 156 -5.15 16.11 24.63
C THR A 156 -5.18 14.58 24.47
N LEU A 157 -5.74 13.87 25.44
CA LEU A 157 -5.66 12.41 25.50
C LEU A 157 -6.53 11.74 24.45
N TYR A 158 -7.72 12.29 24.16
CA TYR A 158 -8.62 11.68 23.19
C TYR A 158 -8.08 11.73 21.75
N PRO A 159 -7.61 12.89 21.20
CA PRO A 159 -6.99 12.93 19.88
C PRO A 159 -5.73 12.05 19.78
N LEU A 160 -4.91 11.96 20.85
CA LEU A 160 -3.75 11.07 20.88
C LEU A 160 -4.16 9.60 20.81
N ALA A 161 -5.17 9.19 21.58
CA ALA A 161 -5.69 7.82 21.56
C ALA A 161 -6.26 7.45 20.18
N LEU A 162 -7.04 8.34 19.58
CA LEU A 162 -7.60 8.13 18.24
C LEU A 162 -6.51 8.11 17.17
N GLY A 163 -5.56 9.04 17.23
CA GLY A 163 -4.40 9.10 16.33
C GLY A 163 -3.58 7.81 16.38
N TRP A 164 -3.34 7.29 17.59
CA TRP A 164 -2.65 6.00 17.78
C TRP A 164 -3.39 4.83 17.12
N VAL A 165 -4.71 4.75 17.29
CA VAL A 165 -5.54 3.71 16.65
C VAL A 165 -5.47 3.82 15.13
N CYS A 166 -5.61 5.03 14.57
CA CYS A 166 -5.52 5.28 13.12
C CYS A 166 -4.13 4.92 12.58
N TYR A 167 -3.05 5.30 13.27
CA TYR A 167 -1.68 4.95 12.91
C TYR A 167 -1.46 3.43 12.87
N ARG A 168 -1.89 2.71 13.92
CA ARG A 168 -1.81 1.24 13.97
C ARG A 168 -2.58 0.59 12.83
N LEU A 169 -3.71 1.15 12.45
CA LEU A 169 -4.52 0.65 11.34
C LEU A 169 -3.86 0.89 9.98
N ALA A 170 -3.25 2.06 9.79
CA ALA A 170 -2.51 2.40 8.57
C ALA A 170 -1.32 1.45 8.35
N ILE A 171 -0.54 1.15 9.41
CA ILE A 171 0.56 0.17 9.32
C ILE A 171 0.04 -1.21 8.91
N LYS A 172 -1.00 -1.73 9.58
CA LYS A 172 -1.57 -3.03 9.24
C LYS A 172 -2.07 -3.09 7.79
N LEU A 173 -2.70 -2.02 7.33
CA LEU A 173 -3.17 -1.94 5.94
C LEU A 173 -2.00 -1.95 4.95
N ALA A 174 -0.92 -1.23 5.24
CA ALA A 174 0.29 -1.21 4.43
C ALA A 174 0.96 -2.61 4.38
N GLU A 175 1.04 -3.32 5.51
CA GLU A 175 1.55 -4.69 5.59
C GLU A 175 0.71 -5.67 4.76
N HIS A 176 -0.64 -5.61 4.88
CA HIS A 176 -1.53 -6.45 4.08
C HIS A 176 -1.39 -6.16 2.58
N LYS A 177 -1.28 -4.88 2.20
CA LYS A 177 -1.06 -4.48 0.79
C LYS A 177 0.28 -4.99 0.27
N ARG A 178 1.33 -4.96 1.09
CA ARG A 178 2.64 -5.55 0.76
C ARG A 178 2.52 -7.05 0.53
N ARG A 179 1.96 -7.80 1.48
CA ARG A 179 1.77 -9.26 1.35
C ARG A 179 0.96 -9.64 0.11
N LEU A 180 -0.10 -8.88 -0.22
CA LEU A 180 -0.86 -9.12 -1.45
C LEU A 180 -0.04 -8.85 -2.72
N ARG A 181 0.86 -7.87 -2.68
CA ARG A 181 1.79 -7.60 -3.79
C ARG A 181 2.83 -8.72 -3.93
N ASP A 182 3.37 -9.21 -2.81
CA ASP A 182 4.37 -10.28 -2.78
C ASP A 182 3.79 -11.63 -3.24
N LEU A 183 2.48 -11.83 -3.09
CA LEU A 183 1.76 -13.00 -3.62
C LEU A 183 1.44 -12.90 -5.12
N SER A 184 1.60 -11.74 -5.74
CA SER A 184 1.46 -11.59 -7.19
C SER A 184 2.74 -12.08 -7.87
N LEU A 185 2.66 -13.11 -8.69
CA LEU A 185 3.81 -13.64 -9.45
C LEU A 185 4.16 -12.78 -10.66
N THR A 186 3.29 -11.85 -11.06
CA THR A 186 3.44 -11.07 -12.28
C THR A 186 3.62 -9.58 -12.01
N ASP A 187 4.38 -8.91 -12.85
CA ASP A 187 4.48 -7.45 -12.90
C ASP A 187 3.19 -6.85 -13.48
N SER A 188 2.63 -5.86 -12.80
CA SER A 188 1.32 -5.29 -13.12
C SER A 188 1.28 -4.50 -14.43
N LEU A 189 2.41 -3.97 -14.90
CA LEU A 189 2.48 -3.19 -16.14
C LEU A 189 2.65 -4.10 -17.36
N THR A 190 3.54 -5.09 -17.23
CA THR A 190 3.99 -5.93 -18.34
C THR A 190 3.31 -7.30 -18.37
N GLY A 191 2.76 -7.77 -17.24
CA GLY A 191 2.19 -9.10 -17.09
C GLY A 191 3.20 -10.25 -17.18
N LEU A 192 4.50 -9.96 -17.28
CA LEU A 192 5.59 -10.94 -17.15
C LEU A 192 5.79 -11.30 -15.68
N LEU A 193 6.64 -12.28 -15.39
CA LEU A 193 7.05 -12.57 -14.01
C LEU A 193 7.64 -11.31 -13.37
N ASN A 194 7.28 -11.06 -12.11
CA ASN A 194 7.96 -10.01 -11.36
C ASN A 194 9.35 -10.47 -10.92
N HIS A 195 10.17 -9.54 -10.43
CA HIS A 195 11.54 -9.81 -9.98
C HIS A 195 11.64 -10.96 -8.97
N GLY A 196 10.73 -11.01 -7.97
CA GLY A 196 10.73 -12.07 -6.95
C GLY A 196 10.45 -13.45 -7.55
N ALA A 197 9.36 -13.58 -8.29
CA ALA A 197 8.96 -14.83 -8.93
C ALA A 197 10.02 -15.35 -9.93
N TRP A 198 10.64 -14.43 -10.67
CA TRP A 198 11.71 -14.82 -11.60
C TRP A 198 12.95 -15.32 -10.85
N LYS A 199 13.37 -14.69 -9.76
CA LYS A 199 14.49 -15.16 -8.92
C LYS A 199 14.25 -16.54 -8.32
N ASP A 200 13.03 -16.80 -7.84
CA ASP A 200 12.67 -18.11 -7.31
C ASP A 200 12.79 -19.20 -8.39
N LEU A 201 12.35 -18.89 -9.62
CA LEU A 201 12.47 -19.81 -10.75
C LEU A 201 13.92 -19.98 -11.23
N LEU A 202 14.76 -18.93 -11.16
CA LEU A 202 16.19 -19.02 -11.42
C LEU A 202 16.86 -19.99 -10.45
N LEU A 203 16.56 -19.90 -9.15
CA LEU A 203 17.08 -20.83 -8.14
C LEU A 203 16.69 -22.26 -8.45
N LEU A 204 15.42 -22.51 -8.76
CA LEU A 204 14.95 -23.86 -9.12
C LEU A 204 15.63 -24.39 -10.37
N ARG A 205 15.82 -23.54 -11.40
CA ARG A 205 16.49 -23.93 -12.63
C ARG A 205 17.97 -24.22 -12.41
N PHE A 206 18.66 -23.39 -11.62
CA PHE A 206 20.04 -23.61 -11.24
C PHE A 206 20.25 -24.99 -10.59
N GLN A 207 19.39 -25.34 -9.62
CA GLN A 207 19.40 -26.64 -8.95
C GLN A 207 19.14 -27.81 -9.94
N ALA A 208 18.20 -27.62 -10.86
CA ALA A 208 17.92 -28.62 -11.89
C ALA A 208 19.11 -28.81 -12.82
N CYS A 209 19.79 -27.76 -13.25
CA CYS A 209 21.00 -27.84 -14.07
C CYS A 209 22.15 -28.55 -13.36
N GLN A 210 22.36 -28.29 -12.06
CA GLN A 210 23.38 -28.98 -11.26
C GLN A 210 23.10 -30.47 -11.13
N ASN A 211 21.84 -30.85 -10.91
CA ASN A 211 21.50 -32.27 -10.67
C ASN A 211 21.39 -33.09 -11.95
N LEU A 212 20.86 -32.49 -13.03
CA LEU A 212 20.54 -33.21 -14.27
C LEU A 212 21.47 -32.89 -15.44
N GLN A 213 22.44 -31.98 -15.25
CA GLN A 213 23.38 -31.52 -16.28
C GLN A 213 22.69 -31.02 -17.56
N MET A 214 21.47 -30.45 -17.42
CA MET A 214 20.72 -29.96 -18.56
C MET A 214 21.24 -28.57 -18.97
N PRO A 215 21.44 -28.30 -20.28
CA PRO A 215 21.88 -26.98 -20.73
C PRO A 215 20.82 -25.94 -20.42
N SER A 216 21.23 -24.77 -20.02
CA SER A 216 20.32 -23.65 -19.81
C SER A 216 21.09 -22.33 -19.95
N VAL A 217 20.43 -21.32 -20.45
CA VAL A 217 21.00 -19.97 -20.61
C VAL A 217 20.10 -18.96 -19.93
N ILE A 218 20.70 -17.98 -19.29
CA ILE A 218 19.97 -16.78 -18.81
C ILE A 218 20.39 -15.58 -19.64
N ALA A 219 19.44 -14.65 -19.80
CA ALA A 219 19.68 -13.36 -20.43
C ALA A 219 19.16 -12.22 -19.57
N LEU A 220 19.94 -11.17 -19.44
CA LEU A 220 19.54 -9.87 -18.94
C LEU A 220 19.44 -8.92 -20.12
N ILE A 221 18.36 -8.17 -20.18
CA ILE A 221 18.00 -7.29 -21.29
C ILE A 221 17.68 -5.90 -20.73
N ASP A 222 18.24 -4.90 -21.36
CA ASP A 222 18.02 -3.50 -20.98
C ASP A 222 17.61 -2.68 -22.21
N ILE A 223 16.62 -1.80 -22.05
CA ILE A 223 16.18 -0.91 -23.12
C ILE A 223 17.13 0.28 -23.17
N ASP A 224 17.89 0.39 -24.25
CA ASP A 224 18.88 1.44 -24.41
C ASP A 224 18.24 2.84 -24.35
N HIS A 225 18.86 3.72 -23.57
CA HIS A 225 18.43 5.10 -23.43
C HIS A 225 16.96 5.29 -22.96
N PHE A 226 16.41 4.34 -22.20
CA PHE A 226 15.01 4.39 -21.76
C PHE A 226 14.68 5.69 -20.98
N LYS A 227 15.60 6.18 -20.17
CA LYS A 227 15.44 7.47 -19.50
C LYS A 227 15.24 8.61 -20.51
N THR A 228 16.01 8.65 -21.58
CA THR A 228 15.86 9.66 -22.65
C THR A 228 14.48 9.55 -23.33
N ILE A 229 13.97 8.32 -23.53
CA ILE A 229 12.62 8.11 -24.05
C ILE A 229 11.59 8.74 -23.11
N ASN A 230 11.68 8.49 -21.80
CA ASN A 230 10.79 9.07 -20.81
C ASN A 230 10.88 10.61 -20.77
N ASP A 231 12.11 11.15 -20.80
CA ASP A 231 12.35 12.59 -20.70
C ASP A 231 11.86 13.32 -21.98
N THR A 232 11.89 12.66 -23.14
CA THR A 232 11.50 13.26 -24.44
C THR A 232 10.01 13.08 -24.73
N PHE A 233 9.44 11.91 -24.49
CA PHE A 233 8.08 11.53 -24.90
C PHE A 233 7.11 11.36 -23.73
N GLY A 234 7.59 11.45 -22.49
CA GLY A 234 6.82 11.28 -21.27
C GLY A 234 6.68 9.80 -20.82
N HIS A 235 6.37 9.63 -19.53
CA HIS A 235 6.26 8.29 -18.90
C HIS A 235 5.18 7.39 -19.52
N VAL A 236 4.12 7.96 -20.07
CA VAL A 236 3.05 7.19 -20.74
C VAL A 236 3.60 6.45 -21.96
N VAL A 237 4.47 7.11 -22.74
CA VAL A 237 5.15 6.49 -23.88
C VAL A 237 6.15 5.45 -23.40
N GLY A 238 6.91 5.72 -22.33
CA GLY A 238 7.78 4.73 -21.70
C GLY A 238 7.03 3.47 -21.27
N ASP A 239 5.86 3.62 -20.68
CA ASP A 239 5.01 2.47 -20.31
C ASP A 239 4.54 1.68 -21.55
N CYS A 240 4.25 2.36 -22.66
CA CYS A 240 3.92 1.70 -23.93
C CYS A 240 5.11 0.91 -24.48
N VAL A 241 6.33 1.45 -24.40
CA VAL A 241 7.57 0.76 -24.78
C VAL A 241 7.78 -0.50 -23.93
N LEU A 242 7.58 -0.42 -22.62
CA LEU A 242 7.69 -1.58 -21.72
C LEU A 242 6.67 -2.67 -22.04
N ARG A 243 5.40 -2.30 -22.34
CA ARG A 243 4.38 -3.27 -22.77
C ARG A 243 4.75 -3.88 -24.11
N LYS A 244 5.22 -3.09 -25.06
CA LYS A 244 5.66 -3.58 -26.38
C LYS A 244 6.79 -4.58 -26.25
N MET A 245 7.80 -4.26 -25.42
CA MET A 245 8.91 -5.17 -25.13
C MET A 245 8.42 -6.51 -24.56
N SER A 246 7.46 -6.45 -23.62
CA SER A 246 6.86 -7.67 -23.03
C SER A 246 6.13 -8.53 -24.06
N ASP A 247 5.40 -7.89 -24.97
CA ASP A 247 4.66 -8.58 -26.02
C ASP A 247 5.61 -9.25 -27.03
N GLU A 248 6.71 -8.58 -27.38
CA GLU A 248 7.73 -9.19 -28.23
C GLU A 248 8.48 -10.33 -27.55
N LEU A 249 8.76 -10.22 -26.23
CA LEU A 249 9.27 -11.35 -25.46
C LEU A 249 8.34 -12.56 -25.53
N ARG A 250 7.05 -12.39 -25.25
CA ARG A 250 6.08 -13.50 -25.30
C ARG A 250 5.97 -14.13 -26.68
N ARG A 251 6.11 -13.34 -27.75
CA ARG A 251 6.02 -13.84 -29.14
C ARG A 251 7.27 -14.58 -29.59
N ASN A 252 8.43 -14.24 -29.02
CA ASN A 252 9.72 -14.82 -29.40
C ASN A 252 10.12 -16.04 -28.57
N LEU A 253 9.55 -16.17 -27.37
CA LEU A 253 9.89 -17.23 -26.43
C LEU A 253 8.98 -18.45 -26.61
N ARG A 254 9.52 -19.63 -26.31
CA ARG A 254 8.79 -20.90 -26.30
C ARG A 254 7.96 -21.03 -25.03
N ALA A 255 7.01 -21.97 -25.01
CA ALA A 255 6.16 -22.21 -23.84
C ALA A 255 6.94 -22.59 -22.56
N GLY A 256 8.16 -23.14 -22.69
CA GLY A 256 9.03 -23.48 -21.57
C GLY A 256 9.97 -22.37 -21.11
N ASP A 257 10.10 -21.30 -21.88
CA ASP A 257 10.97 -20.16 -21.56
C ASP A 257 10.29 -19.26 -20.54
N LEU A 258 11.07 -18.64 -19.66
CA LEU A 258 10.56 -17.81 -18.58
C LEU A 258 11.06 -16.39 -18.75
N ALA A 259 10.13 -15.44 -18.88
CA ALA A 259 10.44 -14.02 -18.96
C ALA A 259 9.93 -13.26 -17.75
N GLY A 260 10.75 -12.36 -17.23
CA GLY A 260 10.42 -11.49 -16.11
C GLY A 260 10.85 -10.06 -16.33
N ARG A 261 10.27 -9.14 -15.56
CA ARG A 261 10.76 -7.78 -15.44
C ARG A 261 11.61 -7.68 -14.18
N TYR A 262 12.91 -7.42 -14.37
CA TYR A 262 13.89 -7.39 -13.30
C TYR A 262 13.95 -6.05 -12.58
N GLY A 263 13.83 -4.94 -13.31
CA GLY A 263 13.87 -3.57 -12.80
C GLY A 263 12.99 -2.62 -13.63
N GLY A 264 13.28 -1.34 -13.58
CA GLY A 264 12.52 -0.31 -14.30
C GLY A 264 12.38 -0.57 -15.80
N ASP A 265 13.50 -0.68 -16.51
CA ASP A 265 13.66 -0.92 -17.94
C ASP A 265 14.42 -2.22 -18.24
N GLU A 266 14.69 -3.01 -17.19
CA GLU A 266 15.42 -4.27 -17.26
C GLU A 266 14.47 -5.46 -17.30
N PHE A 267 14.74 -6.39 -18.22
CA PHE A 267 14.05 -7.66 -18.37
C PHE A 267 15.03 -8.82 -18.20
N CYS A 268 14.51 -9.96 -17.85
CA CYS A 268 15.29 -11.17 -17.62
C CYS A 268 14.58 -12.36 -18.24
N VAL A 269 15.38 -13.29 -18.79
CA VAL A 269 14.88 -14.49 -19.43
C VAL A 269 15.67 -15.70 -18.94
N ILE A 270 14.98 -16.83 -18.73
CA ILE A 270 15.59 -18.16 -18.56
C ILE A 270 15.18 -18.99 -19.75
N LEU A 271 16.15 -19.56 -20.43
CA LEU A 271 15.99 -20.44 -21.57
C LEU A 271 16.41 -21.89 -21.18
N PRO A 272 15.43 -22.69 -20.72
CA PRO A 272 15.69 -24.08 -20.38
C PRO A 272 16.06 -24.92 -21.63
N ASP A 273 16.87 -25.93 -21.44
CA ASP A 273 17.19 -26.94 -22.46
C ASP A 273 17.61 -26.31 -23.81
N THR A 274 18.45 -25.26 -23.69
CA THR A 274 18.85 -24.40 -24.81
C THR A 274 20.36 -24.26 -24.83
N SER A 275 20.97 -24.47 -25.98
CA SER A 275 22.41 -24.25 -26.21
C SER A 275 22.71 -22.74 -26.34
N GLU A 276 23.99 -22.36 -26.19
CA GLU A 276 24.43 -20.96 -26.34
C GLU A 276 24.10 -20.41 -27.74
N SER A 277 24.26 -21.23 -28.79
CA SER A 277 23.97 -20.83 -30.18
C SER A 277 22.47 -20.55 -30.39
N GLU A 278 21.62 -21.43 -29.88
CA GLU A 278 20.16 -21.26 -29.97
C GLU A 278 19.68 -20.05 -29.16
N ALA A 279 20.24 -19.86 -27.96
CA ALA A 279 19.93 -18.70 -27.10
C ALA A 279 20.37 -17.40 -27.79
N ARG A 280 21.57 -17.33 -28.36
CA ARG A 280 22.06 -16.16 -29.12
C ARG A 280 21.09 -15.85 -30.28
N GLN A 281 20.74 -16.88 -31.05
CA GLN A 281 19.82 -16.69 -32.17
C GLN A 281 18.42 -16.20 -31.74
N ALA A 282 17.91 -16.69 -30.59
CA ALA A 282 16.63 -16.22 -30.06
C ALA A 282 16.68 -14.76 -29.62
N MET A 283 17.77 -14.35 -28.94
CA MET A 283 17.92 -12.98 -28.44
C MET A 283 18.25 -11.99 -29.57
N GLU A 284 18.99 -12.40 -30.60
CA GLU A 284 19.20 -11.57 -31.80
C GLU A 284 17.90 -11.33 -32.56
N ARG A 285 17.06 -12.36 -32.75
CA ARG A 285 15.74 -12.17 -33.36
C ARG A 285 14.87 -11.19 -32.56
N LEU A 286 14.92 -11.25 -31.23
CA LEU A 286 14.20 -10.30 -30.37
C LEU A 286 14.71 -8.88 -30.59
N ARG A 287 16.04 -8.69 -30.53
CA ARG A 287 16.68 -7.39 -30.73
C ARG A 287 16.32 -6.78 -32.10
N GLU A 288 16.44 -7.54 -33.18
CA GLU A 288 16.11 -7.09 -34.54
C GLU A 288 14.64 -6.68 -34.66
N ARG A 289 13.71 -7.43 -34.06
CA ARG A 289 12.27 -7.08 -34.07
C ARG A 289 12.00 -5.77 -33.33
N ILE A 290 12.68 -5.52 -32.21
CA ILE A 290 12.53 -4.27 -31.47
C ILE A 290 13.13 -3.09 -32.26
N VAL A 291 14.31 -3.26 -32.85
CA VAL A 291 14.95 -2.23 -33.69
C VAL A 291 14.10 -1.90 -34.92
N CYS A 292 13.44 -2.88 -35.52
CA CYS A 292 12.57 -2.70 -36.67
C CYS A 292 11.18 -2.14 -36.31
N TYR A 293 10.82 -2.12 -35.02
CA TYR A 293 9.53 -1.60 -34.57
C TYR A 293 9.41 -0.10 -34.90
N ARG A 294 8.27 0.28 -35.46
CA ARG A 294 7.93 1.69 -35.69
C ARG A 294 6.53 1.93 -35.11
N ASP A 295 6.44 2.89 -34.20
CA ASP A 295 5.15 3.32 -33.67
C ASP A 295 4.44 4.21 -34.70
N PRO A 296 3.19 3.89 -35.11
CA PRO A 296 2.47 4.71 -36.10
C PRO A 296 2.20 6.15 -35.64
N GLN A 297 2.12 6.40 -34.33
CA GLN A 297 1.87 7.72 -33.76
C GLN A 297 3.18 8.47 -33.45
N LEU A 298 4.30 7.74 -33.31
CA LEU A 298 5.61 8.29 -32.94
C LEU A 298 6.70 7.76 -33.89
N PRO A 299 6.73 8.18 -35.17
CA PRO A 299 7.65 7.63 -36.17
C PRO A 299 9.14 7.91 -35.87
N HIS A 300 9.43 8.88 -35.00
CA HIS A 300 10.78 9.20 -34.56
C HIS A 300 11.27 8.38 -33.35
N LEU A 301 10.37 7.61 -32.70
CA LEU A 301 10.74 6.74 -31.61
C LEU A 301 11.57 5.56 -32.13
N LYS A 302 12.82 5.48 -31.69
CA LYS A 302 13.71 4.35 -31.96
C LYS A 302 13.96 3.64 -30.65
N ILE A 303 13.87 2.31 -30.67
CA ILE A 303 14.11 1.46 -29.51
C ILE A 303 15.22 0.47 -29.89
N SER A 304 16.23 0.33 -29.06
CA SER A 304 17.24 -0.71 -29.16
C SER A 304 17.45 -1.38 -27.82
N LEU A 305 18.07 -2.56 -27.85
CA LEU A 305 18.29 -3.41 -26.69
C LEU A 305 19.76 -3.79 -26.55
N SER A 306 20.28 -3.69 -25.35
CA SER A 306 21.51 -4.36 -24.94
C SER A 306 21.17 -5.64 -24.19
N ILE A 307 21.80 -6.75 -24.57
CA ILE A 307 21.49 -8.08 -24.02
C ILE A 307 22.79 -8.75 -23.57
N GLY A 308 22.83 -9.15 -22.30
CA GLY A 308 23.91 -9.94 -21.71
C GLY A 308 23.45 -11.35 -21.38
N MET A 309 24.23 -12.35 -21.76
CA MET A 309 23.86 -13.75 -21.62
C MET A 309 24.94 -14.54 -20.90
N SER A 310 24.52 -15.54 -20.14
CA SER A 310 25.41 -16.53 -19.54
C SER A 310 24.81 -17.92 -19.61
N ALA A 311 25.59 -18.88 -20.07
CA ALA A 311 25.20 -20.28 -20.06
C ALA A 311 25.47 -20.90 -18.68
N PHE A 312 24.67 -21.91 -18.32
CA PHE A 312 24.96 -22.71 -17.13
C PHE A 312 26.24 -23.50 -17.32
N ARG A 313 27.13 -23.41 -16.33
CA ARG A 313 28.39 -24.16 -16.29
C ARG A 313 28.55 -24.78 -14.90
N ALA A 314 29.22 -25.93 -14.84
CA ALA A 314 29.42 -26.68 -13.60
C ALA A 314 30.28 -25.94 -12.54
N ASP A 315 31.08 -24.95 -12.97
CA ASP A 315 31.90 -24.08 -12.10
C ASP A 315 31.13 -22.96 -11.40
N LEU A 316 29.87 -22.76 -11.75
CA LEU A 316 29.01 -21.74 -11.10
C LEU A 316 28.67 -22.19 -9.70
N GLN A 317 28.95 -21.29 -8.73
CA GLN A 317 28.78 -21.59 -7.31
C GLN A 317 27.35 -21.33 -6.80
N SER A 318 26.63 -20.38 -7.41
CA SER A 318 25.27 -20.00 -7.00
C SER A 318 24.48 -19.38 -8.16
N PRO A 319 23.14 -19.27 -8.03
CA PRO A 319 22.32 -18.54 -8.99
C PRO A 319 22.74 -17.06 -9.14
N GLU A 320 23.20 -16.44 -8.05
CA GLU A 320 23.67 -15.05 -8.04
C GLU A 320 24.97 -14.93 -8.86
N HIS A 321 25.89 -15.89 -8.73
CA HIS A 321 27.11 -15.91 -9.54
C HIS A 321 26.79 -16.09 -11.03
N TRP A 322 25.78 -16.92 -11.36
CA TRP A 322 25.31 -17.06 -12.74
C TRP A 322 24.75 -15.75 -13.29
N LEU A 323 23.92 -15.06 -12.47
CA LEU A 323 23.33 -13.76 -12.80
C LEU A 323 24.40 -12.68 -12.99
N GLU A 324 25.43 -12.65 -12.12
CA GLU A 324 26.57 -11.73 -12.21
C GLU A 324 27.33 -11.87 -13.53
N LYS A 325 27.46 -13.09 -14.04
CA LYS A 325 28.08 -13.35 -15.36
C LYS A 325 27.25 -12.74 -16.50
N ALA A 326 25.93 -12.89 -16.47
CA ALA A 326 25.04 -12.27 -17.44
C ALA A 326 25.06 -10.74 -17.35
N ASP A 327 25.13 -10.18 -16.14
CA ASP A 327 25.23 -8.72 -15.91
C ASP A 327 26.55 -8.15 -16.48
N LYS A 328 27.68 -8.83 -16.27
CA LYS A 328 28.95 -8.46 -16.90
C LYS A 328 28.85 -8.44 -18.42
N ALA A 329 28.22 -9.46 -19.02
CA ALA A 329 28.00 -9.49 -20.45
C ALA A 329 27.10 -8.34 -20.95
N LEU A 330 26.05 -7.98 -20.20
CA LEU A 330 25.19 -6.84 -20.49
C LEU A 330 25.96 -5.52 -20.39
N TYR A 331 26.78 -5.37 -19.36
CA TYR A 331 27.63 -4.20 -19.21
C TYR A 331 28.59 -4.03 -20.40
N CYS A 332 29.17 -5.13 -20.90
CA CYS A 332 30.01 -5.12 -22.08
C CYS A 332 29.24 -4.74 -23.35
N ALA A 333 27.99 -5.22 -23.51
CA ALA A 333 27.13 -4.82 -24.60
C ALA A 333 26.89 -3.28 -24.57
N LYS A 334 26.58 -2.74 -23.40
CA LYS A 334 26.38 -1.29 -23.23
C LYS A 334 27.65 -0.47 -23.55
N ARG A 335 28.84 -0.96 -23.16
CA ARG A 335 30.12 -0.28 -23.43
C ARG A 335 30.57 -0.34 -24.89
N ARG A 336 30.27 -1.41 -25.60
CA ARG A 336 30.66 -1.63 -27.01
C ARG A 336 29.76 -0.91 -28.02
N GLY A 337 28.86 -0.06 -27.57
CA GLY A 337 28.03 0.76 -28.47
C GLY A 337 26.54 0.44 -28.40
N ARG A 338 26.11 -0.43 -27.46
CA ARG A 338 24.72 -0.85 -27.29
C ARG A 338 24.18 -1.64 -28.48
N ASP A 339 22.87 -1.85 -28.54
CA ASP A 339 22.15 -2.53 -29.64
C ASP A 339 22.84 -3.83 -30.06
N GLN A 340 23.15 -4.72 -29.12
CA GLN A 340 23.88 -5.97 -29.36
C GLN A 340 23.63 -7.04 -28.28
N VAL A 341 23.93 -8.29 -28.63
CA VAL A 341 23.88 -9.46 -27.76
C VAL A 341 25.29 -9.93 -27.45
N ASN A 342 25.67 -10.00 -26.19
CA ASN A 342 26.97 -10.49 -25.75
C ASN A 342 26.84 -11.69 -24.81
N PHE A 343 27.76 -12.65 -24.93
CA PHE A 343 27.99 -13.67 -23.90
C PHE A 343 29.16 -13.27 -22.99
N GLU A 344 29.20 -13.89 -21.81
CA GLU A 344 30.25 -13.68 -20.80
C GLU A 344 31.68 -13.88 -21.31
N HIS A 345 31.87 -14.78 -22.26
CA HIS A 345 33.20 -15.11 -22.83
C HIS A 345 33.58 -14.30 -24.08
N ASP A 346 32.67 -13.51 -24.63
CA ASP A 346 32.99 -12.58 -25.74
C ASP A 346 34.00 -11.50 -25.32
N GLU A 347 34.26 -11.32 -24.01
CA GLU A 347 35.31 -10.43 -23.48
C GLU A 347 36.72 -10.91 -23.79
N THR A 348 36.95 -12.24 -23.76
CA THR A 348 38.30 -12.79 -23.81
C THR A 348 38.93 -12.62 -25.20
N THR A 349 38.11 -12.48 -26.24
CA THR A 349 38.60 -12.36 -27.64
C THR A 349 39.02 -10.92 -28.00
N ALA A 350 38.60 -9.91 -27.24
CA ALA A 350 38.86 -8.49 -27.54
C ALA A 350 40.11 -7.92 -26.83
N LEU A 351 40.75 -8.67 -25.94
CA LEU A 351 41.92 -8.24 -25.16
C LEU A 351 43.24 -8.90 -25.60
N GLN A 352 43.31 -9.51 -26.79
CA GLN A 352 44.61 -9.83 -27.35
C GLN A 352 45.29 -8.51 -27.80
N PRO A 353 46.44 -8.12 -27.19
CA PRO A 353 47.17 -6.97 -27.65
C PRO A 353 47.67 -7.28 -29.07
N VAL A 354 47.41 -6.35 -29.99
CA VAL A 354 48.02 -6.35 -31.31
C VAL A 354 49.52 -6.49 -31.10
N SER A 355 50.07 -7.65 -31.51
CA SER A 355 51.48 -7.95 -31.54
C SER A 355 52.21 -6.77 -32.20
N GLN A 356 53.21 -6.18 -31.50
CA GLN A 356 54.14 -5.20 -32.03
C GLN A 356 54.71 -5.70 -33.34
N ALA A 357 54.24 -5.14 -34.44
CA ALA A 357 54.91 -5.30 -35.73
C ALA A 357 56.26 -4.57 -35.65
N GLU A 358 57.32 -5.31 -35.84
CA GLU A 358 58.70 -4.88 -35.93
C GLU A 358 58.84 -3.67 -36.86
N TYR A 359 59.49 -2.61 -36.35
CA TYR A 359 60.12 -1.59 -37.20
C TYR A 359 61.43 -2.15 -37.75
N PRO A 360 61.65 -2.21 -39.07
CA PRO A 360 62.98 -2.42 -39.61
C PRO A 360 63.81 -1.14 -39.50
N ARG A 361 65.09 -1.34 -39.23
CA ARG A 361 66.17 -0.32 -39.07
C ARG A 361 66.34 0.57 -40.28
#